data_c039eb343e4612197b95805b1dee3221
#
_entry.id   c039eb343e4612197b95805b1dee3221
#
_cell.length_a   1.000
_cell.length_b   1.000
_cell.length_c   1.000
_cell.angle_alpha   90.00
_cell.angle_beta   90.00
_cell.angle_gamma   90.00
#
_symmetry.space_group_name_H-M   'P 1'
#
loop_
_entity.id
_entity.type
_entity.pdbx_description
1 polymer ?
#
loop_
_entity_poly.entity_id
_entity_poly.type
_entity_poly.pdbx_seq_one_letter_code
_entity_poly.pdbx_strand_id
1 'polypeptide(L)'
;MKRKHISNFQYDRHEIERALFFLSNALQKSGHNAKPVFLHSIQVAEMLWERDFPQDIVIAAILHDVIEDTDVTIQEIECEFGQQVVRYVDVLTISNKQDVKQSFIRTAELGGDVLSIRAADLIQNSYYYHLAPVDIQRQLRDKYAYFMELSDVLLDEFLSSELRKAYEKNVKTL
;
A
#
# COMPACT_ATOMS: atom_id res chain seq x y z
N MET A 1 -11.90 19.73 -14.37
CA MET A 1 -11.42 19.58 -15.76
C MET A 1 -10.67 18.27 -15.83
N LYS A 2 -11.16 17.20 -16.49
CA LYS A 2 -10.46 15.92 -16.60
C LYS A 2 -9.17 16.16 -17.36
N ARG A 3 -8.00 16.02 -16.69
CA ARG A 3 -6.72 15.96 -17.40
C ARG A 3 -6.80 14.78 -18.38
N LYS A 4 -6.55 15.01 -19.66
CA LYS A 4 -6.26 13.93 -20.61
C LYS A 4 -4.97 13.30 -20.10
N HIS A 5 -5.06 12.13 -19.47
CA HIS A 5 -3.89 11.31 -19.14
C HIS A 5 -3.25 10.88 -20.47
N ILE A 6 -2.17 11.54 -20.83
CA ILE A 6 -1.17 10.92 -21.68
C ILE A 6 -0.23 10.24 -20.66
N SER A 7 -0.42 8.94 -20.45
CA SER A 7 0.48 8.17 -19.62
C SER A 7 1.90 8.34 -20.16
N ASN A 8 2.79 8.92 -19.35
CA ASN A 8 4.21 9.04 -19.68
C ASN A 8 4.96 7.72 -19.45
N PHE A 9 4.31 6.76 -18.77
CA PHE A 9 4.86 5.44 -18.50
C PHE A 9 4.18 4.40 -19.39
N GLN A 10 4.98 3.68 -20.15
CA GLN A 10 4.53 2.50 -20.87
C GLN A 10 4.67 1.29 -19.95
N TYR A 11 3.55 0.86 -19.36
CA TYR A 11 3.53 -0.34 -18.52
C TYR A 11 3.68 -1.60 -19.36
N ASP A 12 4.55 -2.52 -18.93
CA ASP A 12 4.47 -3.90 -19.35
C ASP A 12 3.32 -4.59 -18.59
N ARG A 13 2.20 -4.77 -19.29
CA ARG A 13 0.99 -5.34 -18.69
C ARG A 13 1.17 -6.80 -18.30
N HIS A 14 2.09 -7.52 -18.93
CA HIS A 14 2.41 -8.91 -18.56
C HIS A 14 3.13 -8.96 -17.21
N GLU A 15 4.01 -8.02 -16.93
CA GLU A 15 4.66 -7.90 -15.62
C GLU A 15 3.66 -7.58 -14.51
N ILE A 16 2.72 -6.69 -14.77
CA ILE A 16 1.63 -6.39 -13.81
C ILE A 16 0.76 -7.63 -13.58
N GLU A 17 0.35 -8.31 -14.66
CA GLU A 17 -0.44 -9.55 -14.56
C GLU A 17 0.33 -10.65 -13.82
N ARG A 18 1.63 -10.78 -14.05
CA ARG A 18 2.51 -11.72 -13.33
C ARG A 18 2.51 -11.45 -11.82
N ALA A 19 2.56 -10.18 -11.40
CA ALA A 19 2.49 -9.81 -9.99
C ALA A 19 1.13 -10.18 -9.36
N LEU A 20 0.03 -10.01 -10.10
CA LEU A 20 -1.31 -10.42 -9.65
C LEU A 20 -1.41 -11.95 -9.50
N PHE A 21 -0.88 -12.73 -10.45
CA PHE A 21 -0.85 -14.19 -10.33
C PHE A 21 0.03 -14.65 -9.17
N PHE A 22 1.18 -14.01 -8.99
CA PHE A 22 2.09 -14.31 -7.87
C PHE A 22 1.36 -14.10 -6.53
N LEU A 23 0.74 -12.94 -6.32
CA LEU A 23 -0.04 -12.64 -5.12
C LEU A 23 -1.20 -13.62 -4.93
N SER A 24 -1.99 -13.90 -5.97
CA SER A 24 -3.11 -14.85 -5.90
C SER A 24 -2.66 -16.24 -5.45
N ASN A 25 -1.57 -16.74 -6.03
CA ASN A 25 -1.02 -18.06 -5.69
C ASN A 25 -0.50 -18.10 -4.24
N ALA A 26 0.13 -17.03 -3.76
CA ALA A 26 0.63 -16.92 -2.39
C ALA A 26 -0.54 -16.96 -1.38
N LEU A 27 -1.58 -16.15 -1.61
CA LEU A 27 -2.75 -16.06 -0.73
C LEU A 27 -3.59 -17.35 -0.69
N GLN A 28 -3.67 -18.11 -1.80
CA GLN A 28 -4.36 -19.41 -1.81
C GLN A 28 -3.74 -20.43 -0.87
N LYS A 29 -2.44 -20.31 -0.60
CA LYS A 29 -1.70 -21.21 0.31
C LYS A 29 -1.80 -20.80 1.78
N SER A 30 -2.00 -19.52 2.06
CA SER A 30 -1.87 -18.94 3.42
C SER A 30 -3.19 -18.79 4.18
N GLY A 31 -4.34 -19.00 3.53
CA GLY A 31 -5.67 -18.88 4.16
C GLY A 31 -6.31 -17.48 3.99
N HIS A 32 -7.33 -17.19 4.82
CA HIS A 32 -8.15 -16.00 4.66
C HIS A 32 -8.01 -15.03 5.84
N ASN A 33 -7.82 -13.75 5.51
CA ASN A 33 -7.85 -12.63 6.46
C ASN A 33 -9.28 -12.06 6.60
N ALA A 34 -9.53 -11.25 7.64
CA ALA A 34 -10.81 -10.59 7.86
C ALA A 34 -11.22 -9.62 6.74
N LYS A 35 -10.23 -8.99 6.08
CA LYS A 35 -10.43 -8.17 4.86
C LYS A 35 -10.17 -9.01 3.60
N PRO A 36 -10.78 -8.67 2.45
CA PRO A 36 -10.51 -9.33 1.17
C PRO A 36 -9.15 -8.87 0.62
N VAL A 37 -8.05 -9.48 1.10
CA VAL A 37 -6.66 -9.05 0.86
C VAL A 37 -6.33 -8.91 -0.63
N PHE A 38 -6.72 -9.88 -1.46
CA PHE A 38 -6.45 -9.81 -2.89
C PHE A 38 -7.11 -8.59 -3.57
N LEU A 39 -8.39 -8.35 -3.28
CA LEU A 39 -9.11 -7.18 -3.80
C LEU A 39 -8.51 -5.88 -3.27
N HIS A 40 -8.16 -5.83 -1.99
CA HIS A 40 -7.51 -4.68 -1.36
C HIS A 40 -6.21 -4.31 -2.08
N SER A 41 -5.33 -5.28 -2.34
CA SER A 41 -4.06 -5.04 -3.03
C SER A 41 -4.26 -4.53 -4.47
N ILE A 42 -5.28 -5.05 -5.19
CA ILE A 42 -5.65 -4.52 -6.51
C ILE A 42 -6.07 -3.05 -6.41
N GLN A 43 -6.93 -2.71 -5.44
CA GLN A 43 -7.42 -1.34 -5.26
C GLN A 43 -6.31 -0.35 -4.87
N VAL A 44 -5.34 -0.78 -4.06
CA VAL A 44 -4.15 0.01 -3.74
C VAL A 44 -3.32 0.29 -5.00
N ALA A 45 -3.05 -0.74 -5.79
CA ALA A 45 -2.29 -0.62 -7.03
C ALA A 45 -3.01 0.21 -8.10
N GLU A 46 -4.35 0.06 -8.25
CA GLU A 46 -5.17 0.83 -9.18
C GLU A 46 -5.10 2.33 -8.90
N MET A 47 -5.13 2.74 -7.63
CA MET A 47 -5.00 4.15 -7.26
C MET A 47 -3.70 4.78 -7.77
N LEU A 48 -2.61 4.02 -7.80
CA LEU A 48 -1.30 4.49 -8.27
C LEU A 48 -1.18 4.37 -9.79
N TRP A 49 -1.67 3.29 -10.37
CA TRP A 49 -1.73 3.10 -11.82
C TRP A 49 -2.47 4.24 -12.52
N GLU A 50 -3.66 4.58 -12.04
CA GLU A 50 -4.46 5.67 -12.61
C GLU A 50 -3.80 7.05 -12.54
N ARG A 51 -2.71 7.17 -11.78
CA ARG A 51 -1.92 8.40 -11.59
C ARG A 51 -0.55 8.35 -12.24
N ASP A 52 -0.34 7.37 -13.11
CA ASP A 52 0.92 7.20 -13.84
C ASP A 52 2.15 7.08 -12.92
N PHE A 53 2.03 6.37 -11.77
CA PHE A 53 3.21 6.01 -10.98
C PHE A 53 4.09 5.01 -11.72
N PRO A 54 5.41 4.97 -11.49
CA PRO A 54 6.32 4.01 -12.10
C PRO A 54 5.84 2.56 -11.91
N GLN A 55 6.11 1.71 -12.91
CA GLN A 55 5.68 0.30 -12.89
C GLN A 55 6.12 -0.44 -11.63
N ASP A 56 7.38 -0.23 -11.18
CA ASP A 56 7.91 -0.89 -9.98
C ASP A 56 7.13 -0.49 -8.72
N ILE A 57 6.61 0.74 -8.67
CA ILE A 57 5.73 1.21 -7.59
C ILE A 57 4.37 0.49 -7.65
N VAL A 58 3.80 0.34 -8.85
CA VAL A 58 2.52 -0.37 -9.03
C VAL A 58 2.67 -1.86 -8.66
N ILE A 59 3.77 -2.51 -9.08
CA ILE A 59 4.06 -3.90 -8.71
C ILE A 59 4.28 -4.02 -7.20
N ALA A 60 5.05 -3.11 -6.59
CA ALA A 60 5.25 -3.09 -5.14
C ALA A 60 3.93 -2.87 -4.39
N ALA A 61 3.01 -2.07 -4.94
CA ALA A 61 1.67 -1.88 -4.37
C ALA A 61 0.81 -3.15 -4.44
N ILE A 62 0.92 -3.94 -5.51
CA ILE A 62 0.27 -5.27 -5.58
C ILE A 62 0.81 -6.19 -4.48
N LEU A 63 2.10 -6.12 -4.19
CA LEU A 63 2.81 -7.06 -3.32
C LEU A 63 3.02 -6.54 -1.88
N HIS A 64 2.54 -5.35 -1.53
CA HIS A 64 2.93 -4.63 -0.31
C HIS A 64 2.73 -5.41 1.00
N ASP A 65 1.68 -6.23 1.08
CA ASP A 65 1.34 -7.04 2.25
C ASP A 65 1.73 -8.53 2.09
N VAL A 66 2.32 -8.94 0.95
CA VAL A 66 2.51 -10.37 0.64
C VAL A 66 3.39 -11.09 1.66
N ILE A 67 4.42 -10.43 2.20
CA ILE A 67 5.30 -11.00 3.22
C ILE A 67 4.60 -11.09 4.59
N GLU A 68 3.73 -10.12 4.90
CA GLU A 68 2.98 -10.11 6.17
C GLU A 68 1.85 -11.15 6.19
N ASP A 69 1.23 -11.40 5.04
CA ASP A 69 0.02 -12.21 4.91
C ASP A 69 0.30 -13.65 4.42
N THR A 70 1.53 -13.97 3.97
CA THR A 70 1.88 -15.27 3.38
C THR A 70 3.26 -15.76 3.82
N ASP A 71 3.65 -16.95 3.34
CA ASP A 71 4.98 -17.53 3.57
C ASP A 71 6.02 -17.07 2.52
N VAL A 72 5.68 -16.11 1.65
CA VAL A 72 6.57 -15.59 0.62
C VAL A 72 7.75 -14.86 1.26
N THR A 73 8.93 -15.16 0.74
CA THR A 73 10.19 -14.58 1.20
C THR A 73 10.66 -13.42 0.34
N ILE A 74 11.49 -12.55 0.91
CA ILE A 74 12.18 -11.46 0.18
C ILE A 74 12.92 -11.99 -1.05
N GLN A 75 13.58 -13.14 -0.94
CA GLN A 75 14.35 -13.75 -2.01
C GLN A 75 13.48 -14.19 -3.20
N GLU A 76 12.27 -14.69 -2.93
CA GLU A 76 11.31 -15.04 -3.98
C GLU A 76 10.84 -13.80 -4.74
N ILE A 77 10.57 -12.69 -4.03
CA ILE A 77 10.19 -11.42 -4.67
C ILE A 77 11.36 -10.86 -5.51
N GLU A 78 12.59 -10.90 -4.98
CA GLU A 78 13.78 -10.45 -5.71
C GLU A 78 14.00 -11.24 -7.00
N CYS A 79 13.84 -12.55 -6.94
CA CYS A 79 14.00 -13.45 -8.10
C CYS A 79 12.97 -13.16 -9.20
N GLU A 80 11.71 -12.88 -8.82
CA GLU A 80 10.60 -12.68 -9.74
C GLU A 80 10.50 -11.24 -10.28
N PHE A 81 10.75 -10.21 -9.43
CA PHE A 81 10.47 -8.82 -9.75
C PHE A 81 11.68 -7.89 -9.64
N GLY A 82 12.84 -8.42 -9.23
CA GLY A 82 14.11 -7.68 -9.16
C GLY A 82 14.28 -6.80 -7.92
N GLN A 83 15.49 -6.23 -7.82
CA GLN A 83 15.95 -5.53 -6.62
C GLN A 83 15.13 -4.27 -6.28
N GLN A 84 14.61 -3.57 -7.29
CA GLN A 84 13.90 -2.32 -7.03
C GLN A 84 12.54 -2.59 -6.36
N VAL A 85 11.78 -3.56 -6.87
CA VAL A 85 10.49 -3.96 -6.29
C VAL A 85 10.69 -4.52 -4.88
N VAL A 86 11.65 -5.43 -4.68
CA VAL A 86 11.90 -6.00 -3.36
C VAL A 86 12.30 -4.95 -2.33
N ARG A 87 13.09 -3.95 -2.72
CA ARG A 87 13.46 -2.84 -1.83
C ARG A 87 12.23 -2.06 -1.35
N TYR A 88 11.25 -1.85 -2.22
CA TYR A 88 10.01 -1.19 -1.87
C TYR A 88 9.14 -2.05 -0.96
N VAL A 89 8.96 -3.34 -1.30
CA VAL A 89 8.17 -4.26 -0.47
C VAL A 89 8.79 -4.45 0.91
N ASP A 90 10.11 -4.60 1.02
CA ASP A 90 10.81 -4.77 2.29
C ASP A 90 10.58 -3.60 3.26
N VAL A 91 10.71 -2.35 2.77
CA VAL A 91 10.47 -1.16 3.60
C VAL A 91 9.00 -0.99 3.98
N LEU A 92 8.09 -1.50 3.16
CA LEU A 92 6.65 -1.50 3.44
C LEU A 92 6.27 -2.59 4.46
N THR A 93 7.00 -3.68 4.56
CA THR A 93 6.73 -4.79 5.47
C THR A 93 6.93 -4.39 6.93
N ILE A 94 5.95 -4.66 7.79
CA ILE A 94 5.98 -4.39 9.22
C ILE A 94 6.12 -5.72 9.96
N SER A 95 7.36 -6.13 10.22
CA SER A 95 7.67 -7.39 10.92
C SER A 95 7.22 -7.41 12.39
N ASN A 96 7.09 -6.23 13.01
CA ASN A 96 6.66 -6.08 14.39
C ASN A 96 5.70 -4.88 14.51
N LYS A 97 4.51 -5.13 15.05
CA LYS A 97 3.46 -4.08 15.23
C LYS A 97 3.92 -2.87 16.07
N GLN A 98 4.98 -3.01 16.86
CA GLN A 98 5.56 -1.90 17.64
C GLN A 98 6.39 -0.94 16.77
N ASP A 99 6.78 -1.35 15.54
CA ASP A 99 7.69 -0.60 14.67
C ASP A 99 6.98 0.21 13.57
N VAL A 100 5.66 0.39 13.68
CA VAL A 100 4.85 1.08 12.62
C VAL A 100 5.38 2.48 12.30
N LYS A 101 5.69 3.28 13.32
CA LYS A 101 6.21 4.63 13.12
C LYS A 101 7.58 4.62 12.43
N GLN A 102 8.44 3.71 12.84
CA GLN A 102 9.75 3.54 12.23
C GLN A 102 9.64 3.05 10.78
N SER A 103 8.69 2.18 10.47
CA SER A 103 8.40 1.77 9.08
C SER A 103 7.98 2.96 8.22
N PHE A 104 7.12 3.86 8.73
CA PHE A 104 6.73 5.08 8.01
C PHE A 104 7.91 6.01 7.73
N ILE A 105 8.80 6.20 8.71
CA ILE A 105 10.02 6.99 8.54
C ILE A 105 10.90 6.39 7.45
N ARG A 106 11.20 5.08 7.51
CA ARG A 106 11.99 4.40 6.47
C ARG A 106 11.36 4.50 5.08
N THR A 107 10.02 4.41 5.02
CA THR A 107 9.30 4.57 3.75
C THR A 107 9.46 6.00 3.19
N ALA A 108 9.36 7.01 4.05
CA ALA A 108 9.55 8.40 3.67
C ALA A 108 10.99 8.70 3.19
N GLU A 109 11.99 8.06 3.79
CA GLU A 109 13.40 8.18 3.40
C GLU A 109 13.66 7.62 1.98
N LEU A 110 12.87 6.65 1.51
CA LEU A 110 12.94 6.13 0.14
C LEU A 110 12.27 7.04 -0.89
N GLY A 111 11.46 7.99 -0.46
CA GLY A 111 10.84 9.00 -1.30
C GLY A 111 9.31 8.94 -1.39
N GLY A 112 8.74 9.98 -1.99
CA GLY A 112 7.30 10.19 -2.08
C GLY A 112 6.54 9.10 -2.83
N ASP A 113 7.13 8.50 -3.86
CA ASP A 113 6.48 7.44 -4.64
C ASP A 113 6.21 6.20 -3.78
N VAL A 114 7.17 5.76 -2.97
CA VAL A 114 7.00 4.61 -2.06
C VAL A 114 6.04 4.96 -0.93
N LEU A 115 6.15 6.20 -0.40
CA LEU A 115 5.23 6.70 0.61
C LEU A 115 3.78 6.75 0.11
N SER A 116 3.59 6.96 -1.21
CA SER A 116 2.27 6.94 -1.87
C SER A 116 1.61 5.56 -1.81
N ILE A 117 2.38 4.47 -1.78
CA ILE A 117 1.83 3.12 -1.54
C ILE A 117 1.20 3.06 -0.14
N ARG A 118 1.88 3.58 0.89
CA ARG A 118 1.33 3.64 2.25
C ARG A 118 0.06 4.50 2.33
N ALA A 119 0.04 5.63 1.62
CA ALA A 119 -1.14 6.48 1.58
C ALA A 119 -2.33 5.74 0.96
N ALA A 120 -2.12 5.08 -0.19
CA ALA A 120 -3.14 4.29 -0.86
C ALA A 120 -3.62 3.12 0.00
N ASP A 121 -2.71 2.39 0.67
CA ASP A 121 -3.03 1.34 1.64
C ASP A 121 -3.92 1.87 2.77
N LEU A 122 -3.55 2.97 3.42
CA LEU A 122 -4.35 3.58 4.49
C LEU A 122 -5.73 4.02 3.98
N ILE A 123 -5.82 4.62 2.79
CA ILE A 123 -7.10 5.00 2.19
C ILE A 123 -8.00 3.78 2.02
N GLN A 124 -7.48 2.69 1.45
CA GLN A 124 -8.26 1.46 1.24
C GLN A 124 -8.59 0.75 2.57
N ASN A 125 -7.67 0.69 3.52
CA ASN A 125 -7.90 0.12 4.85
C ASN A 125 -8.98 0.88 5.63
N SER A 126 -9.19 2.18 5.38
CA SER A 126 -10.21 2.98 6.06
C SER A 126 -11.63 2.41 5.89
N TYR A 127 -11.91 1.76 4.75
CA TYR A 127 -13.22 1.14 4.51
C TYR A 127 -13.50 -0.08 5.40
N TYR A 128 -12.45 -0.70 5.92
CA TYR A 128 -12.52 -1.88 6.80
C TYR A 128 -12.30 -1.54 8.27
N TYR A 129 -12.09 -0.26 8.59
CA TYR A 129 -11.79 0.21 9.94
C TYR A 129 -12.81 -0.25 10.99
N HIS A 130 -14.10 -0.24 10.63
CA HIS A 130 -15.20 -0.66 11.49
C HIS A 130 -15.19 -2.16 11.86
N LEU A 131 -14.43 -2.99 11.15
CA LEU A 131 -14.28 -4.42 11.46
C LEU A 131 -13.27 -4.66 12.60
N ALA A 132 -12.43 -3.69 12.91
CA ALA A 132 -11.44 -3.82 13.97
C ALA A 132 -12.10 -3.70 15.36
N PRO A 133 -11.62 -4.45 16.38
CA PRO A 133 -12.00 -4.23 17.76
C PRO A 133 -11.75 -2.79 18.22
N VAL A 134 -12.55 -2.28 19.17
CA VAL A 134 -12.53 -0.87 19.59
C VAL A 134 -11.16 -0.40 20.11
N ASP A 135 -10.45 -1.25 20.83
CA ASP A 135 -9.09 -0.99 21.31
C ASP A 135 -8.08 -0.86 20.15
N ILE A 136 -8.23 -1.69 19.11
CA ILE A 136 -7.42 -1.61 17.90
C ILE A 136 -7.79 -0.38 17.08
N GLN A 137 -9.06 0.00 16.99
CA GLN A 137 -9.49 1.22 16.30
C GLN A 137 -8.78 2.48 16.85
N ARG A 138 -8.57 2.56 18.16
CA ARG A 138 -7.82 3.68 18.75
C ARG A 138 -6.37 3.72 18.25
N GLN A 139 -5.69 2.57 18.26
CA GLN A 139 -4.32 2.48 17.74
C GLN A 139 -4.23 2.82 16.25
N LEU A 140 -5.21 2.39 15.46
CA LEU A 140 -5.29 2.73 14.05
C LEU A 140 -5.50 4.23 13.83
N ARG A 141 -6.34 4.92 14.63
CA ARG A 141 -6.48 6.39 14.57
C ARG A 141 -5.15 7.11 14.77
N ASP A 142 -4.40 6.70 15.79
CA ASP A 142 -3.09 7.28 16.08
C ASP A 142 -2.11 7.02 14.93
N LYS A 143 -2.18 5.84 14.29
CA LYS A 143 -1.41 5.50 13.09
C LYS A 143 -1.72 6.46 11.93
N TYR A 144 -3.00 6.71 11.63
CA TYR A 144 -3.40 7.64 10.57
C TYR A 144 -2.94 9.08 10.85
N ALA A 145 -3.17 9.57 12.08
CA ALA A 145 -2.78 10.93 12.45
C ALA A 145 -1.27 11.15 12.31
N TYR A 146 -0.48 10.20 12.79
CA TYR A 146 0.99 10.25 12.66
C TYR A 146 1.44 10.20 11.21
N PHE A 147 0.84 9.31 10.40
CA PHE A 147 1.20 9.22 8.98
C PHE A 147 0.87 10.49 8.22
N MET A 148 -0.29 11.10 8.45
CA MET A 148 -0.69 12.36 7.81
C MET A 148 0.26 13.51 8.15
N GLU A 149 0.73 13.59 9.39
CA GLU A 149 1.71 14.59 9.82
C GLU A 149 3.06 14.38 9.12
N LEU A 150 3.56 13.14 9.09
CA LEU A 150 4.82 12.78 8.42
C LEU A 150 4.79 13.04 6.91
N SER A 151 3.66 12.77 6.27
CA SER A 151 3.55 12.73 4.81
C SER A 151 3.12 14.05 4.16
N ASP A 152 2.77 15.07 4.95
CA ASP A 152 2.10 16.29 4.49
C ASP A 152 2.84 17.04 3.36
N VAL A 153 4.16 16.99 3.36
CA VAL A 153 5.01 17.66 2.35
C VAL A 153 5.59 16.70 1.29
N LEU A 154 5.36 15.41 1.42
CA LEU A 154 5.97 14.38 0.57
C LEU A 154 4.98 13.76 -0.41
N LEU A 155 3.70 13.75 -0.08
CA LEU A 155 2.64 13.22 -0.95
C LEU A 155 2.17 14.29 -1.94
N ASP A 156 1.73 13.83 -3.10
CA ASP A 156 0.98 14.71 -4.00
C ASP A 156 -0.33 15.19 -3.36
N GLU A 157 -0.84 16.35 -3.83
CA GLU A 157 -2.03 17.00 -3.30
C GLU A 157 -3.26 16.08 -3.35
N PHE A 158 -3.36 15.24 -4.38
CA PHE A 158 -4.51 14.34 -4.53
C PHE A 158 -4.52 13.26 -3.44
N LEU A 159 -3.42 12.50 -3.29
CA LEU A 159 -3.31 11.43 -2.29
C LEU A 159 -3.44 11.99 -0.87
N SER A 160 -2.82 13.14 -0.60
CA SER A 160 -2.98 13.84 0.69
C SER A 160 -4.44 14.21 0.96
N SER A 161 -5.16 14.75 -0.04
CA SER A 161 -6.59 15.09 0.09
C SER A 161 -7.47 13.85 0.29
N GLU A 162 -7.26 12.78 -0.48
CA GLU A 162 -8.05 11.55 -0.36
C GLU A 162 -7.79 10.85 0.98
N LEU A 163 -6.56 10.84 1.48
CA LEU A 163 -6.22 10.29 2.78
C LEU A 163 -6.95 11.06 3.91
N ARG A 164 -6.96 12.39 3.86
CA ARG A 164 -7.69 13.22 4.83
C ARG A 164 -9.20 12.96 4.78
N LYS A 165 -9.78 12.86 3.59
CA LYS A 165 -11.22 12.52 3.41
C LYS A 165 -11.53 11.13 3.97
N ALA A 166 -10.70 10.14 3.69
CA ALA A 166 -10.86 8.78 4.19
C ALA A 166 -10.79 8.73 5.72
N TYR A 167 -9.82 9.44 6.31
CA TYR A 167 -9.70 9.57 7.76
C TYR A 167 -10.94 10.22 8.40
N GLU A 168 -11.36 11.40 7.91
CA GLU A 168 -12.51 12.12 8.46
C GLU A 168 -13.80 11.29 8.35
N LYS A 169 -14.01 10.63 7.21
CA LYS A 169 -15.25 9.89 6.95
C LYS A 169 -15.32 8.55 7.68
N ASN A 170 -14.24 7.77 7.68
CA ASN A 170 -14.29 6.36 8.04
C ASN A 170 -13.59 6.04 9.37
N VAL A 171 -12.70 6.92 9.84
CA VAL A 171 -11.83 6.65 11.00
C VAL A 171 -12.13 7.54 12.19
N LYS A 172 -12.34 8.83 11.97
CA LYS A 172 -12.55 9.82 13.04
C LYS A 172 -13.95 9.81 13.61
N THR A 173 -14.95 9.49 12.80
CA THR A 173 -16.38 9.61 13.16
C THR A 173 -16.93 8.41 13.94
N LEU A 174 -16.14 7.38 14.19
CA LEU A 174 -16.45 6.22 15.02
C LEU A 174 -15.69 6.34 16.35
#